data_01c0f44daa486807763850f1588d9593
#
_entry.id   01c0f44daa486807763850f1588d9593
#
_cell.length_a   1.000
_cell.length_b   1.000
_cell.length_c   1.000
_cell.angle_alpha   90.00
_cell.angle_beta   90.00
_cell.angle_gamma   90.00
#
_symmetry.space_group_name_H-M   'P 1'
#
loop_
_entity.id
_entity.type
_entity.pdbx_description
1 polymer ?
#
loop_
_entity_poly.entity_id
_entity_poly.type
_entity_poly.pdbx_seq_one_letter_code
_entity_poly.pdbx_strand_id
1 'polypeptide(L)'
;MESINYEINHAIEHMLENNYPRKQFWNMDLQIPDLKAGIRAGDDSIIIGNKVYNMEGPYPLVLGSKTALIHTSCDIVAMGAKPIFAMDSIQAKPEEIKMVIDGLKKQSVGLDIPIIGGNTQTIEELKSCVSVMVHGELISDKIIYDAGSKSDDVLVMLGHPIEGDIGERAQKAKNKYDTFLEILKNDVEIHACKDASRGGWLCNLLEMILKAKVGVELHSIPYPRATRYLGTYIIAMPEESLNDVLKISLENRCPITNFGRITEEKSLSIGKEEYIDKIKMTELIRSFPYKK
;
A
#
# COMPACT_ATOMS: atom_id res chain seq x y z
N MET A 1 -7.88 -26.04 -5.65
CA MET A 1 -7.41 -24.70 -6.00
C MET A 1 -8.62 -23.91 -6.47
N GLU A 2 -8.84 -22.75 -5.89
CA GLU A 2 -9.86 -21.82 -6.36
C GLU A 2 -9.50 -21.35 -7.77
N SER A 3 -10.49 -21.19 -8.66
CA SER A 3 -10.22 -20.75 -10.03
C SER A 3 -9.77 -19.28 -10.05
N ILE A 4 -9.00 -18.87 -11.05
CA ILE A 4 -8.59 -17.47 -11.22
C ILE A 4 -9.81 -16.54 -11.26
N ASN A 5 -10.91 -16.98 -11.84
CA ASN A 5 -12.17 -16.23 -11.84
C ASN A 5 -12.72 -15.97 -10.41
N TYR A 6 -12.58 -16.94 -9.52
CA TYR A 6 -12.95 -16.74 -8.12
C TYR A 6 -12.07 -15.66 -7.46
N GLU A 7 -10.75 -15.72 -7.66
CA GLU A 7 -9.83 -14.71 -7.10
C GLU A 7 -10.09 -13.31 -7.66
N ILE A 8 -10.40 -13.19 -8.96
CA ILE A 8 -10.74 -11.91 -9.59
C ILE A 8 -12.06 -11.36 -9.01
N ASN A 9 -13.09 -12.18 -8.93
CA ASN A 9 -14.38 -11.74 -8.37
C ASN A 9 -14.23 -11.35 -6.90
N HIS A 10 -13.50 -12.13 -6.11
CA HIS A 10 -13.23 -11.81 -4.72
C HIS A 10 -12.44 -10.50 -4.58
N ALA A 11 -11.45 -10.23 -5.44
CA ALA A 11 -10.71 -8.97 -5.45
C ALA A 11 -11.63 -7.77 -5.76
N ILE A 12 -12.54 -7.92 -6.73
CA ILE A 12 -13.53 -6.89 -7.08
C ILE A 12 -14.50 -6.63 -5.91
N GLU A 13 -15.06 -7.67 -5.33
CA GLU A 13 -15.97 -7.57 -4.17
C GLU A 13 -15.26 -6.88 -3.01
N HIS A 14 -14.06 -7.35 -2.65
CA HIS A 14 -13.28 -6.77 -1.57
C HIS A 14 -13.00 -5.29 -1.79
N MET A 15 -12.59 -4.90 -3.00
CA MET A 15 -12.32 -3.50 -3.35
C MET A 15 -13.58 -2.62 -3.20
N LEU A 16 -14.73 -3.09 -3.68
CA LEU A 16 -15.98 -2.33 -3.63
C LEU A 16 -16.51 -2.21 -2.19
N GLU A 17 -16.41 -3.25 -1.38
CA GLU A 17 -16.92 -3.28 -0.01
C GLU A 17 -16.05 -2.47 0.97
N ASN A 18 -14.74 -2.47 0.79
CA ASN A 18 -13.81 -1.84 1.73
C ASN A 18 -13.49 -0.37 1.42
N ASN A 19 -13.86 0.13 0.25
CA ASN A 19 -13.65 1.51 -0.15
C ASN A 19 -14.85 2.41 0.18
N TYR A 20 -15.23 2.48 1.47
CA TYR A 20 -16.25 3.44 1.90
C TYR A 20 -15.74 4.88 1.78
N PRO A 21 -16.30 5.69 0.86
CA PRO A 21 -15.66 6.94 0.45
C PRO A 21 -15.76 8.10 1.45
N ARG A 22 -16.44 7.95 2.57
CA ARG A 22 -16.64 8.99 3.61
C ARG A 22 -16.96 10.38 3.03
N LYS A 23 -17.83 10.43 2.03
CA LYS A 23 -18.17 11.65 1.25
C LYS A 23 -18.63 12.83 2.11
N GLN A 24 -19.16 12.56 3.30
CA GLN A 24 -19.58 13.55 4.29
C GLN A 24 -18.42 14.48 4.72
N PHE A 25 -17.18 14.00 4.62
CA PHE A 25 -15.98 14.74 5.02
C PHE A 25 -15.23 15.40 3.85
N TRP A 26 -15.62 15.13 2.60
CA TRP A 26 -14.85 15.58 1.43
C TRP A 26 -14.66 17.09 1.34
N ASN A 27 -15.62 17.89 1.83
CA ASN A 27 -15.51 19.34 1.82
C ASN A 27 -14.51 19.86 2.87
N MET A 28 -14.09 19.03 3.82
CA MET A 28 -13.10 19.41 4.82
C MET A 28 -11.70 19.53 4.24
N ASP A 29 -11.40 18.78 3.16
CA ASP A 29 -10.14 18.91 2.41
C ASP A 29 -9.88 20.35 1.98
N LEU A 30 -10.93 21.10 1.62
CA LEU A 30 -10.84 22.50 1.17
C LEU A 30 -10.44 23.48 2.28
N GLN A 31 -10.45 23.06 3.54
CA GLN A 31 -10.13 23.88 4.70
C GLN A 31 -8.66 23.80 5.10
N ILE A 32 -7.91 22.86 4.50
CA ILE A 32 -6.50 22.62 4.85
C ILE A 32 -5.60 23.29 3.81
N PRO A 33 -4.85 24.31 4.18
CA PRO A 33 -3.83 24.89 3.29
C PRO A 33 -2.79 23.85 2.88
N ASP A 34 -2.30 23.93 1.66
CA ASP A 34 -1.26 23.07 1.10
C ASP A 34 -1.58 21.57 1.11
N LEU A 35 -2.87 21.18 1.21
CA LEU A 35 -3.29 19.79 1.08
C LEU A 35 -3.06 19.32 -0.36
N LYS A 36 -2.16 18.35 -0.53
CA LYS A 36 -1.83 17.74 -1.83
C LYS A 36 -2.58 16.43 -2.06
N ALA A 37 -2.74 15.63 -1.00
CA ALA A 37 -3.58 14.43 -1.02
C ALA A 37 -4.40 14.37 0.28
N GLY A 38 -5.71 14.26 0.16
CA GLY A 38 -6.64 14.17 1.27
C GLY A 38 -7.64 13.04 1.09
N ILE A 39 -8.73 13.06 1.85
CA ILE A 39 -9.74 12.00 1.84
C ILE A 39 -10.40 11.80 0.46
N ARG A 40 -10.44 12.86 -0.37
CA ARG A 40 -11.02 12.80 -1.72
C ARG A 40 -10.13 12.06 -2.71
N ALA A 41 -8.82 12.06 -2.50
CA ALA A 41 -7.89 11.31 -3.33
C ALA A 41 -8.09 9.80 -3.14
N GLY A 42 -8.41 9.37 -1.91
CA GLY A 42 -8.53 7.96 -1.57
C GLY A 42 -7.22 7.20 -1.77
N ASP A 43 -6.09 7.89 -1.63
CA ASP A 43 -4.76 7.34 -1.73
C ASP A 43 -4.29 6.75 -0.40
N ASP A 44 -3.13 6.12 -0.38
CA ASP A 44 -2.61 5.38 0.78
C ASP A 44 -2.34 6.28 1.99
N SER A 45 -2.04 7.59 1.77
CA SER A 45 -1.76 8.52 2.86
C SER A 45 -2.26 9.94 2.58
N ILE A 46 -2.30 10.77 3.62
CA ILE A 46 -2.61 12.21 3.53
C ILE A 46 -1.32 13.00 3.39
N ILE A 47 -1.29 14.00 2.49
CA ILE A 47 -0.13 14.87 2.27
C ILE A 47 -0.49 16.33 2.45
N ILE A 48 0.21 17.01 3.37
CA ILE A 48 0.10 18.45 3.64
C ILE A 48 1.50 19.06 3.50
N GLY A 49 1.69 19.90 2.50
CA GLY A 49 3.03 20.42 2.15
C GLY A 49 3.98 19.28 1.76
N ASN A 50 5.04 19.06 2.54
CA ASN A 50 5.97 17.94 2.41
C ASN A 50 5.75 16.82 3.45
N LYS A 51 4.74 16.97 4.31
CA LYS A 51 4.47 16.04 5.41
C LYS A 51 3.42 15.03 5.01
N VAL A 52 3.69 13.76 5.32
CA VAL A 52 2.83 12.63 5.00
C VAL A 52 2.35 11.97 6.28
N TYR A 53 1.07 11.63 6.33
CA TYR A 53 0.42 11.04 7.50
C TYR A 53 -0.43 9.85 7.08
N ASN A 54 -0.28 8.74 7.79
CA ASN A 54 -1.22 7.65 7.70
C ASN A 54 -1.62 7.16 9.09
N MET A 55 -2.84 6.64 9.22
CA MET A 55 -3.37 6.04 10.43
C MET A 55 -4.13 4.77 10.09
N GLU A 56 -3.68 3.66 10.62
CA GLU A 56 -4.24 2.34 10.40
C GLU A 56 -4.77 1.68 11.67
N GLY A 57 -5.72 0.78 11.50
CA GLY A 57 -6.39 0.05 12.55
C GLY A 57 -7.87 0.42 12.69
N PRO A 58 -8.54 -0.03 13.77
CA PRO A 58 -7.98 -0.83 14.86
C PRO A 58 -7.67 -2.27 14.44
N TYR A 59 -6.48 -2.74 14.78
CA TYR A 59 -6.08 -4.14 14.61
C TYR A 59 -6.39 -4.97 15.86
N PRO A 60 -6.84 -6.23 15.73
CA PRO A 60 -6.76 -7.18 16.85
C PRO A 60 -5.33 -7.24 17.40
N LEU A 61 -5.14 -7.27 18.72
CA LEU A 61 -3.81 -7.14 19.35
C LEU A 61 -2.79 -8.14 18.80
N VAL A 62 -3.19 -9.40 18.60
CA VAL A 62 -2.31 -10.45 18.07
C VAL A 62 -1.78 -10.11 16.67
N LEU A 63 -2.59 -9.46 15.84
CA LEU A 63 -2.18 -9.01 14.51
C LEU A 63 -1.36 -7.72 14.63
N GLY A 64 -1.87 -6.74 15.35
CA GLY A 64 -1.23 -5.42 15.46
C GLY A 64 0.15 -5.49 16.12
N SER A 65 0.34 -6.34 17.14
CA SER A 65 1.65 -6.57 17.75
C SER A 65 2.72 -7.09 16.78
N LYS A 66 2.30 -7.65 15.64
CA LYS A 66 3.21 -8.22 14.62
C LYS A 66 3.40 -7.34 13.40
N THR A 67 2.44 -6.44 13.09
CA THR A 67 2.43 -5.79 11.77
C THR A 67 1.84 -4.37 11.73
N ALA A 68 1.27 -3.83 12.81
CA ALA A 68 0.58 -2.54 12.74
C ALA A 68 1.50 -1.40 12.25
N LEU A 69 2.67 -1.24 12.87
CA LEU A 69 3.63 -0.21 12.45
C LEU A 69 4.20 -0.48 11.05
N ILE A 70 4.48 -1.75 10.73
CA ILE A 70 4.96 -2.16 9.40
C ILE A 70 3.95 -1.76 8.32
N HIS A 71 2.67 -2.05 8.54
CA HIS A 71 1.61 -1.75 7.56
C HIS A 71 1.43 -0.25 7.39
N THR A 72 1.24 0.49 8.49
CA THR A 72 1.04 1.94 8.43
C THR A 72 2.22 2.68 7.79
N SER A 73 3.46 2.20 7.98
CA SER A 73 4.64 2.80 7.34
C SER A 73 4.82 2.39 5.87
N CYS A 74 4.27 1.24 5.43
CA CYS A 74 4.21 0.89 4.01
C CYS A 74 3.55 1.99 3.18
N ASP A 75 2.41 2.48 3.66
CA ASP A 75 1.60 3.48 2.97
C ASP A 75 2.33 4.83 2.85
N ILE A 76 3.06 5.22 3.91
CA ILE A 76 3.92 6.42 3.90
C ILE A 76 4.98 6.33 2.79
N VAL A 77 5.67 5.17 2.72
CA VAL A 77 6.75 4.97 1.75
C VAL A 77 6.22 4.83 0.32
N ALA A 78 5.05 4.21 0.13
CA ALA A 78 4.41 4.11 -1.19
C ALA A 78 4.18 5.47 -1.84
N MET A 79 3.90 6.51 -1.03
CA MET A 79 3.72 7.90 -1.48
C MET A 79 5.05 8.65 -1.74
N GLY A 80 6.21 8.01 -1.58
CA GLY A 80 7.53 8.63 -1.76
C GLY A 80 8.06 9.36 -0.52
N ALA A 81 7.59 9.01 0.67
CA ALA A 81 8.01 9.64 1.92
C ALA A 81 8.83 8.71 2.80
N LYS A 82 9.77 9.29 3.55
CA LYS A 82 10.53 8.59 4.58
C LYS A 82 9.75 8.68 5.90
N PRO A 83 9.38 7.55 6.55
CA PRO A 83 8.81 7.56 7.89
C PRO A 83 9.78 8.20 8.91
N ILE A 84 9.26 9.06 9.79
CA ILE A 84 10.06 9.80 10.78
C ILE A 84 9.75 9.33 12.20
N PHE A 85 8.46 9.23 12.55
CA PHE A 85 8.01 8.73 13.84
C PHE A 85 6.61 8.13 13.76
N ALA A 86 6.24 7.42 14.82
CA ALA A 86 4.90 6.88 15.00
C ALA A 86 4.30 7.27 16.34
N MET A 87 2.98 7.14 16.43
CA MET A 87 2.17 7.17 17.65
C MET A 87 1.20 6.00 17.64
N ASP A 88 0.81 5.53 18.82
CA ASP A 88 -0.16 4.44 18.93
C ASP A 88 -1.40 4.81 19.74
N SER A 89 -2.45 3.99 19.61
CA SER A 89 -3.61 3.98 20.50
C SER A 89 -3.94 2.54 20.82
N ILE A 90 -3.76 2.15 22.08
CA ILE A 90 -3.94 0.78 22.56
C ILE A 90 -5.18 0.73 23.45
N GLN A 91 -6.12 -0.14 23.11
CA GLN A 91 -7.19 -0.61 23.98
C GLN A 91 -6.89 -2.07 24.32
N ALA A 92 -6.62 -2.40 25.58
CA ALA A 92 -6.22 -3.75 25.97
C ALA A 92 -6.56 -4.03 27.43
N LYS A 93 -6.71 -5.31 27.76
CA LYS A 93 -6.73 -5.74 29.16
C LYS A 93 -5.33 -5.57 29.79
N PRO A 94 -5.21 -5.31 31.09
CA PRO A 94 -3.92 -5.08 31.73
C PRO A 94 -2.87 -6.16 31.46
N GLU A 95 -3.27 -7.42 31.40
CA GLU A 95 -2.39 -8.56 31.09
C GLU A 95 -1.89 -8.62 29.64
N GLU A 96 -2.59 -7.97 28.71
CA GLU A 96 -2.26 -7.97 27.28
C GLU A 96 -1.35 -6.80 26.87
N ILE A 97 -1.30 -5.72 27.69
CA ILE A 97 -0.58 -4.47 27.37
C ILE A 97 0.90 -4.76 27.07
N LYS A 98 1.54 -5.56 27.92
CA LYS A 98 2.96 -5.88 27.76
C LYS A 98 3.24 -6.55 26.40
N MET A 99 2.40 -7.48 25.98
CA MET A 99 2.57 -8.19 24.70
C MET A 99 2.54 -7.23 23.50
N VAL A 100 1.56 -6.33 23.47
CA VAL A 100 1.42 -5.40 22.34
C VAL A 100 2.55 -4.37 22.31
N ILE A 101 2.95 -3.84 23.48
CA ILE A 101 4.08 -2.89 23.58
C ILE A 101 5.39 -3.58 23.16
N ASP A 102 5.67 -4.78 23.63
CA ASP A 102 6.86 -5.53 23.22
C ASP A 102 6.88 -5.81 21.72
N GLY A 103 5.70 -6.10 21.14
CA GLY A 103 5.54 -6.28 19.69
C GLY A 103 5.79 -5.02 18.88
N LEU A 104 5.17 -3.92 19.29
CA LEU A 104 5.39 -2.61 18.64
C LEU A 104 6.83 -2.14 18.78
N LYS A 105 7.46 -2.32 19.94
CA LYS A 105 8.88 -2.01 20.16
C LYS A 105 9.78 -2.78 19.21
N LYS A 106 9.53 -4.08 18.99
CA LYS A 106 10.32 -4.89 18.03
C LYS A 106 10.16 -4.37 16.60
N GLN A 107 8.94 -4.00 16.19
CA GLN A 107 8.69 -3.39 14.88
C GLN A 107 9.43 -2.06 14.77
N SER A 108 9.32 -1.17 15.77
CA SER A 108 9.95 0.13 15.84
C SER A 108 11.48 0.04 15.68
N VAL A 109 12.12 -0.84 16.44
CA VAL A 109 13.56 -1.07 16.36
C VAL A 109 13.97 -1.63 15.00
N GLY A 110 13.21 -2.63 14.48
CA GLY A 110 13.54 -3.27 13.20
C GLY A 110 13.35 -2.36 11.99
N LEU A 111 12.44 -1.39 12.07
CA LEU A 111 12.17 -0.42 11.00
C LEU A 111 12.98 0.88 11.15
N ASP A 112 13.58 1.12 12.31
CA ASP A 112 14.18 2.40 12.68
C ASP A 112 13.16 3.57 12.63
N ILE A 113 11.94 3.30 13.14
CA ILE A 113 10.86 4.28 13.26
C ILE A 113 10.49 4.40 14.74
N PRO A 114 10.89 5.46 15.45
CA PRO A 114 10.59 5.63 16.87
C PRO A 114 9.10 5.85 17.10
N ILE A 115 8.55 5.19 18.12
CA ILE A 115 7.21 5.49 18.66
C ILE A 115 7.42 6.52 19.78
N ILE A 116 6.91 7.73 19.59
CA ILE A 116 7.20 8.88 20.47
C ILE A 116 6.02 9.29 21.36
N GLY A 117 4.88 8.65 21.21
CA GLY A 117 3.69 8.96 21.99
C GLY A 117 2.52 8.03 21.66
N GLY A 118 1.42 8.29 22.34
CA GLY A 118 0.21 7.51 22.12
C GLY A 118 -0.74 7.57 23.30
N ASN A 119 -1.72 6.68 23.31
CA ASN A 119 -2.70 6.54 24.37
C ASN A 119 -2.91 5.05 24.71
N THR A 120 -3.06 4.73 25.99
CA THR A 120 -3.38 3.38 26.46
C THR A 120 -4.62 3.42 27.33
N GLN A 121 -5.61 2.59 27.03
CA GLN A 121 -6.87 2.47 27.77
C GLN A 121 -7.15 1.01 28.11
N THR A 122 -7.90 0.82 29.19
CA THR A 122 -8.35 -0.49 29.69
C THR A 122 -9.85 -0.45 29.98
N ILE A 123 -10.67 -0.36 28.93
CA ILE A 123 -12.12 -0.33 29.03
C ILE A 123 -12.65 -1.75 28.83
N GLU A 124 -13.30 -2.33 29.85
CA GLU A 124 -13.71 -3.74 29.83
C GLU A 124 -14.70 -4.10 28.73
N GLU A 125 -15.59 -3.17 28.37
CA GLU A 125 -16.62 -3.37 27.37
C GLU A 125 -16.08 -3.34 25.92
N LEU A 126 -14.87 -2.86 25.73
CA LEU A 126 -14.24 -2.75 24.41
C LEU A 126 -13.34 -3.94 24.09
N LYS A 127 -13.39 -4.38 22.83
CA LYS A 127 -12.46 -5.40 22.35
C LYS A 127 -11.03 -4.85 22.31
N SER A 128 -10.10 -5.67 22.76
CA SER A 128 -8.66 -5.34 22.72
C SER A 128 -8.18 -5.14 21.29
N CYS A 129 -7.60 -3.98 21.02
CA CYS A 129 -7.14 -3.56 19.69
C CYS A 129 -6.02 -2.51 19.79
N VAL A 130 -5.35 -2.28 18.69
CA VAL A 130 -4.33 -1.23 18.55
C VAL A 130 -4.46 -0.52 17.20
N SER A 131 -4.33 0.79 17.23
CA SER A 131 -4.15 1.63 16.02
C SER A 131 -2.79 2.29 16.06
N VAL A 132 -2.20 2.53 14.89
CA VAL A 132 -0.91 3.20 14.75
C VAL A 132 -1.04 4.32 13.73
N MET A 133 -0.48 5.47 14.07
CA MET A 133 -0.28 6.60 13.16
C MET A 133 1.20 6.73 12.87
N VAL A 134 1.55 6.97 11.60
CA VAL A 134 2.92 7.27 11.18
C VAL A 134 2.95 8.62 10.50
N HIS A 135 3.96 9.41 10.88
CA HIS A 135 4.33 10.63 10.18
C HIS A 135 5.59 10.37 9.36
N GLY A 136 5.59 10.86 8.12
CA GLY A 136 6.75 10.86 7.23
C GLY A 136 6.94 12.20 6.54
N GLU A 137 8.06 12.34 5.85
CA GLU A 137 8.37 13.49 5.02
C GLU A 137 8.74 13.05 3.61
N LEU A 138 8.18 13.73 2.60
CA LEU A 138 8.55 13.48 1.20
C LEU A 138 10.05 13.64 1.02
N ILE A 139 10.68 12.72 0.31
CA ILE A 139 12.13 12.79 0.01
C ILE A 139 12.45 13.68 -1.18
N SER A 140 11.43 14.06 -1.96
CA SER A 140 11.52 14.97 -3.09
C SER A 140 10.18 15.70 -3.26
N ASP A 141 10.12 16.69 -4.16
CA ASP A 141 8.87 17.37 -4.51
C ASP A 141 7.90 16.48 -5.31
N LYS A 142 8.35 15.32 -5.77
CA LYS A 142 7.55 14.37 -6.54
C LYS A 142 6.76 13.47 -5.59
N ILE A 143 5.44 13.52 -5.72
CA ILE A 143 4.50 12.63 -5.02
C ILE A 143 4.20 11.44 -5.92
N ILE A 144 4.29 10.24 -5.36
CA ILE A 144 3.90 9.03 -6.06
C ILE A 144 2.47 8.67 -5.66
N TYR A 145 1.53 8.88 -6.57
CA TYR A 145 0.12 8.52 -6.37
C TYR A 145 -0.15 7.10 -6.88
N ASP A 146 -1.09 6.40 -6.27
CA ASP A 146 -1.56 5.11 -6.77
C ASP A 146 -2.35 5.24 -8.10
N ALA A 147 -2.96 6.40 -8.34
CA ALA A 147 -3.71 6.75 -9.55
C ALA A 147 -2.83 7.24 -10.71
N GLY A 148 -1.50 7.16 -10.59
CA GLY A 148 -0.55 7.76 -11.54
C GLY A 148 -0.23 6.92 -12.77
N SER A 149 -0.66 5.66 -12.85
CA SER A 149 -0.35 4.74 -13.95
C SER A 149 -0.70 5.31 -15.33
N LYS A 150 0.21 5.12 -16.29
CA LYS A 150 0.04 5.56 -17.70
C LYS A 150 0.05 4.34 -18.62
N SER A 151 -0.56 4.48 -19.80
CA SER A 151 -0.44 3.48 -20.87
C SER A 151 1.03 3.22 -21.18
N ASP A 152 1.35 1.97 -21.48
CA ASP A 152 2.67 1.43 -21.76
C ASP A 152 3.63 1.32 -20.56
N ASP A 153 3.21 1.72 -19.36
CA ASP A 153 3.98 1.45 -18.15
C ASP A 153 4.19 -0.05 -17.96
N VAL A 154 5.41 -0.43 -17.59
CA VAL A 154 5.69 -1.76 -17.06
C VAL A 154 5.26 -1.86 -15.61
N LEU A 155 4.75 -3.02 -15.23
CA LEU A 155 4.34 -3.35 -13.86
C LEU A 155 5.37 -4.24 -13.19
N VAL A 156 5.89 -3.79 -12.06
CA VAL A 156 6.78 -4.59 -11.24
C VAL A 156 6.24 -4.76 -9.83
N MET A 157 6.55 -5.90 -9.23
CA MET A 157 6.36 -6.13 -7.80
C MET A 157 7.71 -6.09 -7.10
N LEU A 158 7.87 -5.19 -6.15
CA LEU A 158 9.10 -4.97 -5.39
C LEU A 158 8.93 -5.49 -3.95
N GLY A 159 9.91 -6.25 -3.48
CA GLY A 159 10.04 -6.71 -2.11
C GLY A 159 9.61 -8.16 -1.88
N HIS A 160 10.05 -8.70 -0.74
CA HIS A 160 9.58 -9.99 -0.24
C HIS A 160 8.20 -9.89 0.39
N PRO A 161 7.35 -10.93 0.29
CA PRO A 161 6.17 -11.03 1.13
C PRO A 161 6.52 -10.87 2.62
N ILE A 162 5.78 -10.00 3.31
CA ILE A 162 6.02 -9.69 4.73
C ILE A 162 5.41 -10.80 5.60
N GLU A 163 6.21 -11.83 5.86
CA GLU A 163 5.84 -13.00 6.64
C GLU A 163 7.00 -13.44 7.54
N GLY A 164 6.69 -14.32 8.51
CA GLY A 164 7.65 -14.78 9.50
C GLY A 164 7.40 -14.19 10.88
N ASP A 165 8.39 -14.21 11.75
CA ASP A 165 8.34 -13.54 13.05
C ASP A 165 8.41 -12.01 12.91
N ILE A 166 8.33 -11.28 14.02
CA ILE A 166 8.31 -9.79 13.99
C ILE A 166 9.61 -9.23 13.41
N GLY A 167 10.76 -9.85 13.76
CA GLY A 167 12.07 -9.40 13.28
C GLY A 167 12.22 -9.58 11.77
N GLU A 168 11.84 -10.76 11.27
CA GLU A 168 11.86 -11.06 9.82
C GLU A 168 10.93 -10.14 9.05
N ARG A 169 9.72 -9.89 9.57
CA ARG A 169 8.74 -8.97 8.97
C ARG A 169 9.30 -7.56 8.86
N ALA A 170 9.86 -7.03 9.94
CA ALA A 170 10.44 -5.70 9.98
C ALA A 170 11.65 -5.59 9.04
N GLN A 171 12.51 -6.60 8.98
CA GLN A 171 13.66 -6.63 8.07
C GLN A 171 13.25 -6.62 6.60
N LYS A 172 12.26 -7.44 6.22
CA LYS A 172 11.72 -7.48 4.85
C LYS A 172 11.08 -6.15 4.46
N ALA A 173 10.31 -5.55 5.39
CA ALA A 173 9.70 -4.24 5.18
C ALA A 173 10.77 -3.16 5.02
N LYS A 174 11.74 -3.09 5.93
CA LYS A 174 12.83 -2.09 5.86
C LYS A 174 13.64 -2.22 4.57
N ASN A 175 14.01 -3.42 4.17
CA ASN A 175 14.71 -3.64 2.90
C ASN A 175 13.94 -3.07 1.71
N LYS A 176 12.64 -3.32 1.63
CA LYS A 176 11.77 -2.77 0.59
C LYS A 176 11.68 -1.23 0.66
N TYR A 177 11.54 -0.66 1.87
CA TYR A 177 11.46 0.79 2.06
C TYR A 177 12.74 1.47 1.59
N ASP A 178 13.88 0.99 2.08
CA ASP A 178 15.18 1.56 1.74
C ASP A 178 15.42 1.48 0.23
N THR A 179 15.08 0.34 -0.40
CA THR A 179 15.20 0.16 -1.85
C THR A 179 14.31 1.12 -2.65
N PHE A 180 13.03 1.24 -2.28
CA PHE A 180 12.12 2.12 -2.99
C PHE A 180 12.51 3.60 -2.82
N LEU A 181 12.87 4.00 -1.61
CA LEU A 181 13.36 5.37 -1.37
C LEU A 181 14.68 5.65 -2.10
N GLU A 182 15.55 4.65 -2.28
CA GLU A 182 16.78 4.79 -3.06
C GLU A 182 16.49 4.94 -4.56
N ILE A 183 15.53 4.18 -5.10
CA ILE A 183 15.05 4.36 -6.48
C ILE A 183 14.62 5.81 -6.71
N LEU A 184 13.81 6.37 -5.80
CA LEU A 184 13.33 7.75 -5.91
C LEU A 184 14.44 8.80 -5.73
N LYS A 185 15.45 8.57 -4.86
CA LYS A 185 16.60 9.46 -4.67
C LYS A 185 17.54 9.50 -5.88
N ASN A 186 17.55 8.45 -6.69
CA ASN A 186 18.28 8.42 -7.95
C ASN A 186 17.48 9.01 -9.13
N ASP A 187 16.38 9.74 -8.85
CA ASP A 187 15.52 10.37 -9.83
C ASP A 187 14.94 9.42 -10.88
N VAL A 188 14.86 8.12 -10.57
CA VAL A 188 14.23 7.14 -11.47
C VAL A 188 12.74 7.47 -11.60
N GLU A 189 12.27 7.51 -12.84
CA GLU A 189 10.88 7.86 -13.11
C GLU A 189 9.94 6.73 -12.68
N ILE A 190 9.06 7.04 -11.73
CA ILE A 190 7.97 6.19 -11.25
C ILE A 190 6.66 6.96 -11.44
N HIS A 191 5.67 6.31 -12.03
CA HIS A 191 4.37 6.93 -12.27
C HIS A 191 3.36 6.63 -11.17
N ALA A 192 3.32 5.40 -10.67
CA ALA A 192 2.43 5.00 -9.59
C ALA A 192 3.07 3.94 -8.70
N CYS A 193 2.66 3.93 -7.43
CA CYS A 193 3.01 2.90 -6.47
C CYS A 193 1.83 2.64 -5.54
N LYS A 194 1.64 1.37 -5.16
CA LYS A 194 0.70 0.96 -4.13
C LYS A 194 1.22 -0.28 -3.42
N ASP A 195 0.95 -0.40 -2.12
CA ASP A 195 1.29 -1.61 -1.40
C ASP A 195 0.28 -2.74 -1.70
N ALA A 196 0.75 -3.97 -1.81
CA ALA A 196 -0.09 -5.16 -1.96
C ALA A 196 -0.61 -5.60 -0.59
N SER A 197 -1.47 -4.80 -0.01
CA SER A 197 -2.01 -4.94 1.34
C SER A 197 -3.28 -5.80 1.39
N ARG A 198 -4.26 -5.35 2.11
CA ARG A 198 -5.53 -6.03 2.30
C ARG A 198 -6.25 -6.23 0.98
N GLY A 199 -6.80 -7.43 0.77
CA GLY A 199 -7.39 -7.85 -0.52
C GLY A 199 -6.38 -8.44 -1.50
N GLY A 200 -5.07 -8.34 -1.21
CA GLY A 200 -3.98 -8.91 -1.99
C GLY A 200 -3.55 -8.09 -3.19
N TRP A 201 -2.57 -8.57 -3.92
CA TRP A 201 -1.95 -7.83 -5.02
C TRP A 201 -2.92 -7.52 -6.16
N LEU A 202 -3.84 -8.42 -6.48
CA LEU A 202 -4.78 -8.21 -7.58
C LEU A 202 -5.83 -7.14 -7.24
N CYS A 203 -6.33 -7.11 -5.99
CA CYS A 203 -7.24 -6.08 -5.52
C CYS A 203 -6.60 -4.70 -5.60
N ASN A 204 -5.36 -4.56 -5.10
CA ASN A 204 -4.64 -3.30 -5.09
C ASN A 204 -4.23 -2.85 -6.50
N LEU A 205 -3.89 -3.78 -7.41
CA LEU A 205 -3.68 -3.48 -8.83
C LEU A 205 -4.97 -2.98 -9.50
N LEU A 206 -6.11 -3.64 -9.24
CA LEU A 206 -7.40 -3.19 -9.77
C LEU A 206 -7.73 -1.78 -9.29
N GLU A 207 -7.47 -1.46 -8.03
CA GLU A 207 -7.67 -0.11 -7.51
C GLU A 207 -6.83 0.92 -8.26
N MET A 208 -5.53 0.65 -8.49
CA MET A 208 -4.64 1.52 -9.27
C MET A 208 -5.18 1.78 -10.68
N ILE A 209 -5.51 0.73 -11.42
CA ILE A 209 -5.95 0.87 -12.83
C ILE A 209 -7.34 1.50 -12.94
N LEU A 210 -8.25 1.28 -11.99
CA LEU A 210 -9.57 1.92 -11.98
C LEU A 210 -9.46 3.42 -11.72
N LYS A 211 -8.59 3.84 -10.79
CA LYS A 211 -8.29 5.25 -10.51
C LYS A 211 -7.64 5.93 -11.72
N ALA A 212 -6.68 5.27 -12.34
CA ALA A 212 -5.99 5.76 -13.54
C ALA A 212 -6.84 5.67 -14.82
N LYS A 213 -7.95 4.89 -14.83
CA LYS A 213 -8.88 4.65 -15.96
C LYS A 213 -8.20 3.97 -17.15
N VAL A 214 -7.32 3.03 -16.87
CA VAL A 214 -6.54 2.25 -17.83
C VAL A 214 -6.89 0.76 -17.73
N GLY A 215 -6.29 -0.07 -18.58
CA GLY A 215 -6.34 -1.52 -18.48
C GLY A 215 -4.99 -2.11 -18.13
N VAL A 216 -4.91 -3.45 -18.11
CA VAL A 216 -3.69 -4.17 -17.77
C VAL A 216 -3.60 -5.51 -18.50
N GLU A 217 -2.42 -5.83 -18.98
CA GLU A 217 -2.04 -7.15 -19.48
C GLU A 217 -0.98 -7.76 -18.56
N LEU A 218 -1.29 -8.90 -17.97
CA LEU A 218 -0.38 -9.67 -17.10
C LEU A 218 0.25 -10.80 -17.90
N HIS A 219 1.56 -10.85 -17.94
CA HIS A 219 2.32 -11.92 -18.59
C HIS A 219 2.90 -12.96 -17.60
N SER A 220 2.86 -12.63 -16.30
CA SER A 220 3.19 -13.57 -15.23
C SER A 220 2.36 -13.29 -13.97
N ILE A 221 2.33 -14.27 -13.07
CA ILE A 221 1.66 -14.18 -11.77
C ILE A 221 2.73 -13.94 -10.71
N PRO A 222 2.79 -12.73 -10.11
CA PRO A 222 3.87 -12.37 -9.19
C PRO A 222 3.80 -13.15 -7.86
N TYR A 223 2.60 -13.61 -7.51
CA TYR A 223 2.37 -14.47 -6.36
C TYR A 223 1.16 -15.37 -6.57
N PRO A 224 1.21 -16.68 -6.19
CA PRO A 224 0.18 -17.67 -6.54
C PRO A 224 -1.23 -17.41 -6.00
N ARG A 225 -1.36 -16.68 -4.88
CA ARG A 225 -2.65 -16.29 -4.30
C ARG A 225 -2.85 -14.80 -4.47
N ALA A 226 -3.77 -14.45 -5.37
CA ALA A 226 -4.01 -13.06 -5.74
C ALA A 226 -4.60 -12.23 -4.57
N THR A 227 -5.36 -12.88 -3.67
CA THR A 227 -6.04 -12.27 -2.53
C THR A 227 -5.22 -12.23 -1.24
N ARG A 228 -3.97 -12.78 -1.26
CA ARG A 228 -3.13 -12.80 -0.06
C ARG A 228 -2.48 -11.44 0.17
N TYR A 229 -2.53 -10.96 1.43
CA TYR A 229 -1.69 -9.86 1.90
C TYR A 229 -0.21 -10.19 1.71
N LEU A 230 0.52 -9.35 1.02
CA LEU A 230 1.95 -9.51 0.76
C LEU A 230 2.79 -8.42 1.42
N GLY A 231 2.29 -7.19 1.46
CA GLY A 231 3.02 -6.01 1.88
C GLY A 231 4.22 -5.69 0.97
N THR A 232 4.16 -6.13 -0.29
CA THR A 232 5.10 -5.75 -1.36
C THR A 232 4.60 -4.49 -2.05
N TYR A 233 5.42 -3.83 -2.87
CA TYR A 233 4.94 -2.71 -3.70
C TYR A 233 4.62 -3.16 -5.12
N ILE A 234 3.49 -2.69 -5.64
CA ILE A 234 3.13 -2.71 -7.05
C ILE A 234 3.53 -1.35 -7.60
N ILE A 235 4.41 -1.32 -8.60
CA ILE A 235 4.96 -0.10 -9.17
C ILE A 235 4.66 -0.09 -10.66
N ALA A 236 4.13 1.04 -11.15
CA ALA A 236 3.99 1.32 -12.57
C ALA A 236 5.01 2.39 -12.97
N MET A 237 5.76 2.15 -14.03
CA MET A 237 6.84 3.02 -14.49
C MET A 237 7.10 2.86 -15.98
N PRO A 238 7.72 3.86 -16.65
CA PRO A 238 8.14 3.72 -18.04
C PRO A 238 9.17 2.60 -18.20
N GLU A 239 9.17 1.94 -19.35
CA GLU A 239 10.07 0.78 -19.61
C GLU A 239 11.55 1.16 -19.48
N GLU A 240 11.90 2.39 -19.80
CA GLU A 240 13.27 2.92 -19.69
C GLU A 240 13.79 2.91 -18.26
N SER A 241 12.92 3.05 -17.27
CA SER A 241 13.27 3.02 -15.85
C SER A 241 13.60 1.62 -15.33
N LEU A 242 13.17 0.58 -16.03
CA LEU A 242 13.26 -0.81 -15.54
C LEU A 242 14.70 -1.24 -15.23
N ASN A 243 15.66 -0.88 -16.07
CA ASN A 243 17.06 -1.27 -15.88
C ASN A 243 17.68 -0.65 -14.63
N ASP A 244 17.37 0.62 -14.35
CA ASP A 244 17.86 1.30 -13.14
C ASP A 244 17.22 0.72 -11.89
N VAL A 245 15.92 0.44 -11.93
CA VAL A 245 15.21 -0.22 -10.83
C VAL A 245 15.76 -1.63 -10.57
N LEU A 246 16.03 -2.41 -11.62
CA LEU A 246 16.66 -3.75 -11.49
C LEU A 246 18.05 -3.66 -10.85
N LYS A 247 18.88 -2.69 -11.27
CA LYS A 247 20.21 -2.49 -10.72
C LYS A 247 20.15 -2.15 -9.23
N ILE A 248 19.35 -1.14 -8.86
CA ILE A 248 19.20 -0.72 -7.46
C ILE A 248 18.63 -1.85 -6.60
N SER A 249 17.65 -2.60 -7.12
CA SER A 249 17.06 -3.76 -6.43
C SER A 249 18.10 -4.87 -6.19
N LEU A 250 18.97 -5.13 -7.16
CA LEU A 250 20.05 -6.11 -7.02
C LEU A 250 21.07 -5.67 -5.97
N GLU A 251 21.49 -4.41 -5.99
CA GLU A 251 22.45 -3.83 -5.03
C GLU A 251 21.90 -3.90 -3.60
N ASN A 252 20.61 -3.66 -3.42
CA ASN A 252 19.91 -3.75 -2.13
C ASN A 252 19.44 -5.17 -1.78
N ARG A 253 19.67 -6.17 -2.65
CA ARG A 253 19.16 -7.54 -2.47
C ARG A 253 17.65 -7.59 -2.20
N CYS A 254 16.91 -6.70 -2.84
CA CYS A 254 15.47 -6.63 -2.76
C CYS A 254 14.88 -7.29 -4.02
N PRO A 255 14.03 -8.32 -3.90
CA PRO A 255 13.51 -9.00 -5.08
C PRO A 255 12.56 -8.08 -5.85
N ILE A 256 12.60 -8.21 -7.17
CA ILE A 256 11.72 -7.53 -8.09
C ILE A 256 11.23 -8.50 -9.17
N THR A 257 9.96 -8.41 -9.53
CA THR A 257 9.33 -9.22 -10.59
C THR A 257 8.58 -8.31 -11.54
N ASN A 258 8.98 -8.27 -12.81
CA ASN A 258 8.17 -7.68 -13.86
C ASN A 258 7.07 -8.70 -14.20
N PHE A 259 5.79 -8.27 -14.10
CA PHE A 259 4.67 -9.20 -14.21
C PHE A 259 3.56 -8.73 -15.17
N GLY A 260 3.65 -7.51 -15.72
CA GLY A 260 2.63 -7.00 -16.61
C GLY A 260 2.96 -5.65 -17.23
N ARG A 261 1.99 -5.13 -17.96
CA ARG A 261 2.03 -3.82 -18.61
C ARG A 261 0.65 -3.15 -18.52
N ILE A 262 0.65 -1.85 -18.29
CA ILE A 262 -0.56 -1.02 -18.36
C ILE A 262 -0.93 -0.82 -19.83
N THR A 263 -2.23 -0.88 -20.13
CA THR A 263 -2.76 -0.75 -21.50
C THR A 263 -3.75 0.40 -21.59
N GLU A 264 -3.86 1.03 -22.77
CA GLU A 264 -4.89 2.02 -23.06
C GLU A 264 -6.29 1.35 -23.11
N GLU A 265 -6.35 0.12 -23.63
CA GLU A 265 -7.57 -0.67 -23.66
C GLU A 265 -7.99 -1.06 -22.24
N LYS A 266 -9.20 -0.66 -21.86
CA LYS A 266 -9.75 -0.86 -20.51
C LYS A 266 -10.23 -2.31 -20.34
N SER A 267 -9.29 -3.19 -20.12
CA SER A 267 -9.54 -4.63 -19.87
C SER A 267 -8.51 -5.17 -18.88
N LEU A 268 -8.73 -6.37 -18.39
CA LEU A 268 -7.71 -7.15 -17.67
C LEU A 268 -7.54 -8.47 -18.36
N SER A 269 -6.33 -8.72 -18.85
CA SER A 269 -5.95 -10.01 -19.43
C SER A 269 -4.78 -10.65 -18.68
N ILE A 270 -4.74 -11.98 -18.69
CA ILE A 270 -3.64 -12.78 -18.14
C ILE A 270 -3.19 -13.73 -19.25
N GLY A 271 -2.01 -13.48 -19.78
CA GLY A 271 -1.55 -14.12 -21.00
C GLY A 271 -2.46 -13.76 -22.16
N LYS A 272 -3.07 -14.78 -22.79
CA LYS A 272 -3.97 -14.59 -23.94
C LYS A 272 -5.45 -14.55 -23.55
N GLU A 273 -5.77 -14.70 -22.30
CA GLU A 273 -7.16 -14.79 -21.82
C GLU A 273 -7.60 -13.47 -21.21
N GLU A 274 -8.73 -12.95 -21.68
CA GLU A 274 -9.38 -11.76 -21.11
C GLU A 274 -10.32 -12.18 -19.98
N TYR A 275 -10.11 -11.64 -18.79
CA TYR A 275 -10.88 -11.92 -17.58
C TYR A 275 -11.86 -10.82 -17.20
N ILE A 276 -11.51 -9.57 -17.52
CA ILE A 276 -12.40 -8.40 -17.39
C ILE A 276 -12.37 -7.70 -18.74
N ASP A 277 -13.49 -7.77 -19.45
CA ASP A 277 -13.63 -7.11 -20.73
C ASP A 277 -13.82 -5.59 -20.57
N LYS A 278 -13.77 -4.88 -21.68
CA LYS A 278 -13.92 -3.43 -21.77
C LYS A 278 -15.24 -2.91 -21.17
N ILE A 279 -16.32 -3.67 -21.31
CA ILE A 279 -17.64 -3.28 -20.81
C ILE A 279 -17.61 -3.32 -19.30
N LYS A 280 -17.22 -4.45 -18.73
CA LYS A 280 -17.12 -4.66 -17.28
C LYS A 280 -16.12 -3.70 -16.63
N MET A 281 -14.95 -3.51 -17.23
CA MET A 281 -13.93 -2.56 -16.73
C MET A 281 -14.48 -1.14 -16.71
N THR A 282 -15.20 -0.72 -17.77
CA THR A 282 -15.82 0.62 -17.82
C THR A 282 -16.89 0.80 -16.74
N GLU A 283 -17.68 -0.23 -16.45
CA GLU A 283 -18.65 -0.23 -15.34
C GLU A 283 -17.96 -0.08 -14.00
N LEU A 284 -16.89 -0.82 -13.74
CA LEU A 284 -16.09 -0.74 -12.52
C LEU A 284 -15.49 0.67 -12.34
N ILE A 285 -14.91 1.24 -13.40
CA ILE A 285 -14.37 2.61 -13.39
C ILE A 285 -15.47 3.63 -13.06
N ARG A 286 -16.68 3.46 -13.57
CA ARG A 286 -17.80 4.37 -13.28
C ARG A 286 -18.30 4.25 -11.84
N SER A 287 -18.37 3.04 -11.32
CA SER A 287 -18.85 2.76 -9.96
C SER A 287 -17.81 3.06 -8.88
N PHE A 288 -16.51 3.05 -9.23
CA PHE A 288 -15.45 3.28 -8.25
C PHE A 288 -15.54 4.68 -7.65
N PRO A 289 -15.51 4.80 -6.29
CA PRO A 289 -15.84 6.06 -5.63
C PRO A 289 -14.76 7.13 -5.79
N TYR A 290 -13.50 6.73 -5.89
CA TYR A 290 -12.36 7.64 -6.02
C TYR A 290 -12.00 7.82 -7.50
N LYS A 291 -11.78 9.07 -7.89
CA LYS A 291 -11.41 9.45 -9.27
C LYS A 291 -10.35 10.52 -9.21
N LYS A 292 -9.37 10.38 -10.08
CA LYS A 292 -8.39 11.42 -10.31
C LYS A 292 -9.01 12.62 -11.04
#